data_c1a4dea67f7ad0be05bc89cda2b76036
#
_entry.id   c1a4dea67f7ad0be05bc89cda2b76036
#
_cell.length_a   1.000
_cell.length_b   1.000
_cell.length_c   1.000
_cell.angle_alpha   90.00
_cell.angle_beta   90.00
_cell.angle_gamma   90.00
#
_symmetry.space_group_name_H-M   'P 1'
#
loop_
_entity.id
_entity.type
_entity.pdbx_description
1 polymer ?
#
loop_
_entity_poly.entity_id
_entity_poly.type
_entity_poly.pdbx_seq_one_letter_code
_entity_poly.pdbx_strand_id
1 'polypeptide(L)'
;MPAKSDLTTAQLTSYLSENFGSDINADHVRSACDHFGVTYPTAVKRIRDYNVGRGKWNLTVQEKLEQTFEAPAAIPAVEQNLIPEKDDTFVPFGNFTDVKKIIQSKMFYPVFITGMSGNGKTFGVEQACAALNREIIRVNITIETDEDDLIGGFRLVKGETVWHNGPVVEALQRGAVLLLDEVDLASNKIMCLQSILEGKGLFLKKIGKYVKPAAGFNIIATANTKGKGSDDGRFIGTNVLNEAFLERFALTFEQEYPTPKIETKILERLGESVGVTDEEFYAKLADWADVIRKTFADGGVDEVISTRRLSHIIRAYAIWSDRMKAIKVCVNRFDEETKTLFLDLYTKLDENVEMEDNE
;
A
#
# COMPACT_ATOMS: atom_id res chain seq x y z
N MET A 1 -1.00 -61.86 -26.85
CA MET A 1 -1.77 -60.73 -26.35
C MET A 1 -1.24 -59.49 -27.04
N PRO A 2 -1.97 -58.76 -27.84
CA PRO A 2 -1.47 -57.54 -28.43
C PRO A 2 -1.23 -56.49 -27.35
N ALA A 3 -0.12 -55.75 -27.46
CA ALA A 3 0.29 -54.69 -26.58
C ALA A 3 -0.82 -53.64 -26.43
N LYS A 4 -1.06 -53.15 -25.22
CA LYS A 4 -1.94 -52.00 -24.96
C LYS A 4 -1.49 -50.86 -25.86
N SER A 5 -2.34 -50.47 -26.83
CA SER A 5 -2.09 -49.30 -27.67
C SER A 5 -2.00 -48.07 -26.77
N ASP A 6 -0.89 -47.37 -26.83
CA ASP A 6 -0.70 -46.06 -26.15
C ASP A 6 -1.48 -44.97 -26.88
N LEU A 7 -2.82 -45.14 -27.03
CA LEU A 7 -3.68 -44.14 -27.64
C LEU A 7 -3.63 -42.84 -26.84
N THR A 8 -3.15 -41.77 -27.48
CA THR A 8 -3.12 -40.45 -26.90
C THR A 8 -4.46 -39.72 -27.09
N THR A 9 -4.76 -38.72 -26.24
CA THR A 9 -5.95 -37.87 -26.42
C THR A 9 -5.93 -37.19 -27.78
N ALA A 10 -4.77 -36.65 -28.22
CA ALA A 10 -4.60 -35.98 -29.50
C ALA A 10 -4.95 -36.89 -30.70
N GLN A 11 -4.49 -38.15 -30.70
CA GLN A 11 -4.81 -39.11 -31.76
C GLN A 11 -6.30 -39.41 -31.83
N LEU A 12 -6.95 -39.55 -30.68
CA LEU A 12 -8.38 -39.82 -30.59
C LEU A 12 -9.22 -38.62 -31.04
N THR A 13 -8.88 -37.42 -30.58
CA THR A 13 -9.58 -36.18 -30.98
C THR A 13 -9.39 -35.84 -32.45
N SER A 14 -8.19 -36.02 -33.04
CA SER A 14 -7.93 -35.83 -34.46
C SER A 14 -8.79 -36.78 -35.31
N TYR A 15 -8.77 -38.06 -34.98
CA TYR A 15 -9.60 -39.06 -35.70
C TYR A 15 -11.10 -38.72 -35.63
N LEU A 16 -11.60 -38.38 -34.43
CA LEU A 16 -13.01 -38.03 -34.23
C LEU A 16 -13.39 -36.75 -35.00
N SER A 17 -12.52 -35.75 -34.95
CA SER A 17 -12.74 -34.47 -35.67
C SER A 17 -12.73 -34.66 -37.19
N GLU A 18 -11.79 -35.44 -37.76
CA GLU A 18 -11.64 -35.68 -39.18
C GLU A 18 -12.80 -36.52 -39.75
N ASN A 19 -13.33 -37.48 -39.00
CA ASN A 19 -14.34 -38.40 -39.50
C ASN A 19 -15.78 -37.99 -39.16
N PHE A 20 -15.99 -37.25 -38.05
CA PHE A 20 -17.33 -36.96 -37.51
C PHE A 20 -17.56 -35.48 -37.20
N GLY A 21 -16.55 -34.60 -37.38
CA GLY A 21 -16.62 -33.18 -37.04
C GLY A 21 -16.45 -32.92 -35.56
N SER A 22 -16.86 -31.71 -35.12
CA SER A 22 -16.65 -31.26 -33.73
C SER A 22 -17.68 -31.79 -32.75
N ASP A 23 -18.89 -32.12 -33.19
CA ASP A 23 -19.97 -32.61 -32.30
C ASP A 23 -20.02 -34.13 -32.28
N ILE A 24 -19.50 -34.72 -31.24
CA ILE A 24 -19.30 -36.15 -31.09
C ILE A 24 -20.39 -36.75 -30.21
N ASN A 25 -20.92 -37.90 -30.60
CA ASN A 25 -21.85 -38.68 -29.80
C ASN A 25 -21.26 -40.05 -29.41
N ALA A 26 -22.02 -40.82 -28.65
CA ALA A 26 -21.57 -42.13 -28.14
C ALA A 26 -21.26 -43.14 -29.24
N ASP A 27 -21.94 -43.09 -30.40
CA ASP A 27 -21.72 -44.01 -31.51
C ASP A 27 -20.43 -43.66 -32.27
N HIS A 28 -20.14 -42.37 -32.42
CA HIS A 28 -18.86 -41.90 -32.97
C HIS A 28 -17.67 -42.39 -32.10
N VAL A 29 -17.80 -42.35 -30.77
CA VAL A 29 -16.75 -42.84 -29.86
C VAL A 29 -16.62 -44.36 -29.97
N ARG A 30 -17.72 -45.13 -30.18
CA ARG A 30 -17.66 -46.57 -30.39
C ARG A 30 -16.92 -46.91 -31.69
N SER A 31 -17.23 -46.19 -32.79
CA SER A 31 -16.49 -46.34 -34.07
C SER A 31 -15.01 -46.12 -33.89
N ALA A 32 -14.58 -45.07 -33.13
CA ALA A 32 -13.18 -44.85 -32.83
C ALA A 32 -12.58 -45.98 -31.97
N CYS A 33 -13.34 -46.54 -31.05
CA CYS A 33 -12.90 -47.70 -30.28
C CYS A 33 -12.60 -48.93 -31.14
N ASP A 34 -13.41 -49.20 -32.14
CA ASP A 34 -13.22 -50.29 -33.07
C ASP A 34 -11.99 -50.03 -33.97
N HIS A 35 -11.76 -48.78 -34.37
CA HIS A 35 -10.61 -48.39 -35.19
C HIS A 35 -9.28 -48.54 -34.42
N PHE A 36 -9.24 -48.10 -33.16
CA PHE A 36 -8.01 -48.12 -32.35
C PHE A 36 -7.84 -49.38 -31.49
N GLY A 37 -8.79 -50.29 -31.49
CA GLY A 37 -8.77 -51.51 -30.67
C GLY A 37 -8.81 -51.23 -29.16
N VAL A 38 -9.46 -50.18 -28.74
CA VAL A 38 -9.57 -49.75 -27.31
C VAL A 38 -10.98 -49.92 -26.77
N THR A 39 -11.12 -50.03 -25.46
CA THR A 39 -12.46 -50.12 -24.85
C THR A 39 -13.15 -48.76 -24.73
N TYR A 40 -14.47 -48.74 -24.85
CA TYR A 40 -15.28 -47.51 -24.71
C TYR A 40 -14.97 -46.69 -23.45
N PRO A 41 -14.85 -47.28 -22.23
CA PRO A 41 -14.45 -46.51 -21.05
C PRO A 41 -13.09 -45.86 -21.17
N THR A 42 -12.13 -46.47 -21.87
CA THR A 42 -10.78 -45.93 -22.10
C THR A 42 -10.85 -44.69 -23.02
N ALA A 43 -11.60 -44.77 -24.11
CA ALA A 43 -11.79 -43.66 -25.03
C ALA A 43 -12.53 -42.49 -24.34
N VAL A 44 -13.64 -42.75 -23.64
CA VAL A 44 -14.40 -41.72 -22.91
C VAL A 44 -13.54 -41.02 -21.86
N LYS A 45 -12.66 -41.76 -21.15
CA LYS A 45 -11.74 -41.15 -20.18
C LYS A 45 -10.79 -40.16 -20.84
N ARG A 46 -10.36 -40.41 -22.10
CA ARG A 46 -9.45 -39.53 -22.85
C ARG A 46 -10.11 -38.23 -23.33
N ILE A 47 -11.40 -38.28 -23.65
CA ILE A 47 -12.18 -37.11 -24.12
C ILE A 47 -13.11 -36.54 -23.04
N ARG A 48 -12.84 -36.82 -21.78
CA ARG A 48 -13.67 -36.37 -20.66
C ARG A 48 -13.82 -34.86 -20.61
N ASP A 49 -12.76 -34.15 -20.92
CA ASP A 49 -12.68 -32.68 -20.83
C ASP A 49 -13.48 -31.96 -21.94
N TYR A 50 -13.88 -32.69 -22.98
CA TYR A 50 -14.74 -32.21 -24.08
C TYR A 50 -16.23 -32.51 -23.86
N ASN A 51 -16.61 -33.04 -22.70
CA ASN A 51 -17.98 -33.45 -22.42
C ASN A 51 -18.92 -32.25 -22.27
N VAL A 52 -19.95 -32.18 -23.06
CA VAL A 52 -20.99 -31.13 -23.05
C VAL A 52 -22.34 -31.64 -22.58
N GLY A 53 -22.46 -32.93 -22.28
CA GLY A 53 -23.69 -33.55 -21.79
C GLY A 53 -23.61 -35.08 -21.80
N ARG A 54 -24.65 -35.76 -21.31
CA ARG A 54 -24.68 -37.24 -21.22
C ARG A 54 -24.50 -37.88 -22.60
N GLY A 55 -23.33 -38.48 -22.85
CA GLY A 55 -22.97 -39.15 -24.11
C GLY A 55 -22.74 -38.20 -25.29
N LYS A 56 -22.40 -36.95 -25.03
CA LYS A 56 -22.11 -35.92 -26.03
C LYS A 56 -20.81 -35.20 -25.68
N TRP A 57 -19.96 -34.94 -26.69
CA TRP A 57 -18.69 -34.22 -26.58
C TRP A 57 -18.59 -33.21 -27.73
N ASN A 58 -18.00 -32.05 -27.43
CA ASN A 58 -17.70 -31.04 -28.42
C ASN A 58 -16.20 -30.74 -28.43
N LEU A 59 -15.52 -31.06 -29.54
CA LEU A 59 -14.07 -30.97 -29.63
C LEU A 59 -13.55 -29.54 -29.81
N THR A 60 -14.43 -28.57 -30.14
CA THR A 60 -14.06 -27.16 -30.28
C THR A 60 -14.09 -26.40 -28.93
N VAL A 61 -14.61 -27.01 -27.85
CA VAL A 61 -14.71 -26.37 -26.55
C VAL A 61 -13.32 -26.07 -25.99
N GLN A 62 -12.33 -26.93 -26.24
CA GLN A 62 -10.97 -26.73 -25.74
C GLN A 62 -10.21 -25.66 -26.55
N GLU A 63 -10.40 -25.57 -27.86
CA GLU A 63 -9.85 -24.48 -28.68
C GLU A 63 -10.41 -23.11 -28.24
N LYS A 64 -11.69 -23.05 -27.87
CA LYS A 64 -12.31 -21.83 -27.34
C LYS A 64 -11.83 -21.51 -25.91
N LEU A 65 -11.58 -22.51 -25.08
CA LEU A 65 -10.98 -22.32 -23.75
C LEU A 65 -9.50 -21.91 -23.84
N GLU A 66 -8.73 -22.46 -24.77
CA GLU A 66 -7.34 -22.06 -25.01
C GLU A 66 -7.26 -20.65 -25.64
N GLN A 67 -8.21 -20.26 -26.51
CA GLN A 67 -8.29 -18.90 -27.06
C GLN A 67 -8.84 -17.87 -26.08
N THR A 68 -9.65 -18.27 -25.07
CA THR A 68 -10.12 -17.37 -24.00
C THR A 68 -9.13 -17.30 -22.82
N PHE A 69 -8.19 -18.22 -22.75
CA PHE A 69 -7.04 -18.17 -21.87
C PHE A 69 -5.74 -17.91 -22.66
N GLU A 70 -5.76 -17.01 -23.64
CA GLU A 70 -4.59 -16.20 -23.85
C GLU A 70 -4.37 -15.49 -22.53
N ALA A 71 -3.46 -16.03 -21.75
CA ALA A 71 -2.97 -15.32 -20.58
C ALA A 71 -2.61 -13.93 -21.06
N PRO A 72 -3.04 -12.86 -20.37
CA PRO A 72 -2.61 -11.52 -20.73
C PRO A 72 -1.11 -11.64 -20.94
N ALA A 73 -0.66 -11.28 -22.16
CA ALA A 73 0.74 -11.26 -22.52
C ALA A 73 1.44 -10.68 -21.30
N ALA A 74 2.46 -11.38 -20.79
CA ALA A 74 3.18 -10.89 -19.63
C ALA A 74 3.38 -9.43 -19.91
N ILE A 75 2.68 -8.58 -19.15
CA ILE A 75 2.82 -7.13 -19.29
C ILE A 75 4.33 -6.99 -19.24
N PRO A 76 5.00 -6.53 -20.33
CA PRO A 76 6.44 -6.38 -20.29
C PRO A 76 6.63 -5.63 -19.00
N ALA A 77 7.52 -6.11 -18.12
CA ALA A 77 7.77 -5.44 -16.87
C ALA A 77 8.13 -4.02 -17.29
N VAL A 78 7.13 -3.16 -17.33
CA VAL A 78 7.33 -1.73 -17.45
C VAL A 78 8.20 -1.49 -16.25
N GLU A 79 9.46 -1.10 -16.47
CA GLU A 79 10.29 -0.66 -15.37
C GLU A 79 9.48 0.42 -14.67
N GLN A 80 8.77 0.00 -13.63
CA GLN A 80 7.96 0.92 -12.87
C GLN A 80 8.94 1.90 -12.26
N ASN A 81 8.89 3.13 -12.73
CA ASN A 81 9.59 4.21 -12.08
C ASN A 81 8.95 4.42 -10.70
N LEU A 82 9.67 4.07 -9.65
CA LEU A 82 9.23 4.20 -8.27
C LEU A 82 9.74 5.49 -7.62
N ILE A 83 10.18 6.46 -8.41
CA ILE A 83 10.52 7.81 -7.94
C ILE A 83 9.20 8.56 -7.74
N PRO A 84 8.91 9.05 -6.52
CA PRO A 84 7.68 9.79 -6.28
C PRO A 84 7.69 11.14 -7.01
N GLU A 85 6.51 11.61 -7.36
CA GLU A 85 6.33 12.93 -7.95
C GLU A 85 6.63 14.02 -6.93
N LYS A 86 7.19 15.13 -7.39
CA LYS A 86 7.35 16.32 -6.57
C LYS A 86 6.02 17.01 -6.42
N ASP A 87 5.67 17.33 -5.19
CA ASP A 87 4.47 18.10 -4.87
C ASP A 87 4.87 19.57 -4.69
N ASP A 88 4.35 20.44 -5.55
CA ASP A 88 4.64 21.88 -5.53
C ASP A 88 4.07 22.58 -4.28
N THR A 89 3.08 21.98 -3.63
CA THR A 89 2.52 22.48 -2.38
C THR A 89 3.39 22.14 -1.16
N PHE A 90 4.37 21.26 -1.31
CA PHE A 90 5.21 20.82 -0.21
C PHE A 90 6.09 21.97 0.34
N VAL A 91 6.06 22.17 1.65
CA VAL A 91 6.93 23.06 2.39
C VAL A 91 7.83 22.24 3.32
N PRO A 92 9.17 22.30 3.16
CA PRO A 92 10.09 21.59 4.05
C PRO A 92 10.02 22.13 5.50
N PHE A 93 9.94 21.22 6.46
CA PHE A 93 9.99 21.56 7.89
C PHE A 93 10.46 20.36 8.73
N GLY A 94 10.66 20.59 10.03
CA GLY A 94 11.06 19.55 10.98
C GLY A 94 12.34 18.83 10.55
N ASN A 95 12.29 17.51 10.55
CA ASN A 95 13.44 16.66 10.26
C ASN A 95 13.75 16.46 8.76
N PHE A 96 13.01 17.15 7.86
CA PHE A 96 13.12 16.96 6.40
C PHE A 96 14.56 17.08 5.88
N THR A 97 15.28 18.11 6.31
CA THR A 97 16.64 18.38 5.81
C THR A 97 17.61 17.26 6.22
N ASP A 98 17.49 16.73 7.41
CA ASP A 98 18.38 15.68 7.89
C ASP A 98 18.02 14.32 7.28
N VAL A 99 16.74 14.00 7.15
CA VAL A 99 16.26 12.81 6.40
C VAL A 99 16.77 12.87 4.95
N LYS A 100 16.65 14.04 4.29
CA LYS A 100 17.16 14.23 2.94
C LYS A 100 18.67 14.00 2.83
N LYS A 101 19.47 14.50 3.79
CA LYS A 101 20.93 14.27 3.83
C LYS A 101 21.26 12.79 3.99
N ILE A 102 20.54 12.06 4.84
CA ILE A 102 20.72 10.62 5.04
C ILE A 102 20.45 9.88 3.73
N ILE A 103 19.33 10.13 3.05
CA ILE A 103 18.99 9.52 1.76
C ILE A 103 20.04 9.87 0.70
N GLN A 104 20.51 11.12 0.67
CA GLN A 104 21.51 11.61 -0.27
C GLN A 104 22.87 10.93 -0.09
N SER A 105 23.24 10.59 1.15
CA SER A 105 24.52 9.94 1.45
C SER A 105 24.66 8.56 0.82
N LYS A 106 23.54 7.90 0.49
CA LYS A 106 23.47 6.51 0.02
C LYS A 106 24.12 5.50 0.98
N MET A 107 24.43 5.92 2.19
CA MET A 107 24.89 5.01 3.25
C MET A 107 23.69 4.28 3.83
N PHE A 108 23.88 3.02 4.18
CA PHE A 108 22.86 2.30 4.94
C PHE A 108 22.83 2.85 6.37
N TYR A 109 21.74 3.52 6.71
CA TYR A 109 21.55 4.15 8.02
C TYR A 109 20.06 4.18 8.36
N PRO A 110 19.52 3.12 8.96
CA PRO A 110 18.10 2.99 9.22
C PRO A 110 17.58 4.07 10.16
N VAL A 111 16.43 4.65 9.82
CA VAL A 111 15.81 5.78 10.54
C VAL A 111 14.42 5.41 11.01
N PHE A 112 14.12 5.74 12.26
CA PHE A 112 12.79 5.66 12.85
C PHE A 112 12.24 7.09 13.05
N ILE A 113 11.06 7.39 12.53
CA ILE A 113 10.41 8.71 12.64
C ILE A 113 9.11 8.55 13.41
N THR A 114 9.03 9.10 14.60
CA THR A 114 7.84 9.08 15.43
C THR A 114 7.17 10.44 15.52
N GLY A 115 5.92 10.49 15.91
CA GLY A 115 5.15 11.73 16.17
C GLY A 115 3.68 11.58 15.84
N MET A 116 2.91 12.57 16.19
CA MET A 116 1.44 12.57 16.05
C MET A 116 0.97 12.36 14.61
N SER A 117 -0.23 11.79 14.45
CA SER A 117 -0.82 11.55 13.14
C SER A 117 -1.06 12.86 12.37
N GLY A 118 -0.86 12.84 11.06
CA GLY A 118 -1.14 13.97 10.16
C GLY A 118 -0.16 15.15 10.27
N ASN A 119 1.04 14.93 10.82
CA ASN A 119 2.14 15.91 10.92
C ASN A 119 3.18 15.83 9.78
N GLY A 120 2.90 15.07 8.72
CA GLY A 120 3.73 15.05 7.51
C GLY A 120 4.95 14.10 7.52
N LYS A 121 5.08 13.17 8.48
CA LYS A 121 6.19 12.20 8.56
C LYS A 121 6.44 11.48 7.23
N THR A 122 5.46 10.72 6.78
CA THR A 122 5.51 9.89 5.57
C THR A 122 5.70 10.74 4.33
N PHE A 123 4.92 11.83 4.21
CA PHE A 123 5.00 12.76 3.09
C PHE A 123 6.37 13.43 2.98
N GLY A 124 7.00 13.80 4.10
CA GLY A 124 8.35 14.36 4.13
C GLY A 124 9.41 13.39 3.55
N VAL A 125 9.31 12.09 3.85
CA VAL A 125 10.21 11.07 3.29
C VAL A 125 10.00 10.92 1.79
N GLU A 126 8.76 10.84 1.33
CA GLU A 126 8.42 10.77 -0.10
C GLU A 126 8.97 11.98 -0.85
N GLN A 127 8.77 13.19 -0.34
CA GLN A 127 9.28 14.42 -0.95
C GLN A 127 10.80 14.56 -0.89
N ALA A 128 11.46 13.98 0.11
CA ALA A 128 12.91 13.89 0.13
C ALA A 128 13.43 12.95 -0.98
N CYS A 129 12.78 11.83 -1.20
CA CYS A 129 13.10 10.92 -2.30
C CYS A 129 12.82 11.56 -3.67
N ALA A 130 11.69 12.26 -3.84
CA ALA A 130 11.37 13.01 -5.05
C ALA A 130 12.43 14.07 -5.39
N ALA A 131 12.84 14.86 -4.39
CA ALA A 131 13.86 15.90 -4.57
C ALA A 131 15.25 15.36 -4.97
N LEU A 132 15.53 14.09 -4.64
CA LEU A 132 16.81 13.42 -4.92
C LEU A 132 16.73 12.46 -6.11
N ASN A 133 15.59 12.34 -6.79
CA ASN A 133 15.32 11.34 -7.82
C ASN A 133 15.65 9.92 -7.32
N ARG A 134 15.21 9.58 -6.11
CA ARG A 134 15.42 8.28 -5.48
C ARG A 134 14.15 7.47 -5.50
N GLU A 135 14.27 6.21 -5.89
CA GLU A 135 13.16 5.28 -5.78
C GLU A 135 12.80 5.03 -4.32
N ILE A 136 11.52 4.94 -4.05
CA ILE A 136 10.96 4.60 -2.75
C ILE A 136 9.92 3.49 -2.92
N ILE A 137 9.96 2.52 -2.03
CA ILE A 137 8.92 1.50 -1.91
C ILE A 137 8.28 1.67 -0.53
N ARG A 138 7.03 2.12 -0.53
CA ARG A 138 6.24 2.29 0.69
C ARG A 138 5.42 1.04 0.96
N VAL A 139 5.46 0.60 2.20
CA VAL A 139 4.64 -0.50 2.71
C VAL A 139 3.87 -0.01 3.93
N ASN A 140 2.55 0.03 3.83
CA ASN A 140 1.69 0.30 4.97
C ASN A 140 1.62 -0.96 5.82
N ILE A 141 2.11 -0.86 7.04
CA ILE A 141 2.12 -1.97 7.98
C ILE A 141 0.77 -2.06 8.69
N THR A 142 0.29 -3.27 8.88
CA THR A 142 -0.93 -3.58 9.62
C THR A 142 -0.67 -4.74 10.56
N ILE A 143 -1.60 -5.03 11.45
CA ILE A 143 -1.49 -6.18 12.36
C ILE A 143 -1.43 -7.52 11.61
N GLU A 144 -2.02 -7.59 10.41
CA GLU A 144 -2.05 -8.78 9.56
C GLU A 144 -0.78 -8.95 8.72
N THR A 145 0.02 -7.88 8.55
CA THR A 145 1.22 -7.90 7.71
C THR A 145 2.18 -9.00 8.15
N ASP A 146 2.57 -9.86 7.22
CA ASP A 146 3.41 -11.01 7.49
C ASP A 146 4.64 -11.14 6.59
N GLU A 147 5.40 -12.25 6.75
CA GLU A 147 6.62 -12.50 5.99
C GLU A 147 6.33 -12.62 4.49
N ASP A 148 5.20 -13.21 4.09
CA ASP A 148 4.84 -13.38 2.69
C ASP A 148 4.47 -12.04 2.03
N ASP A 149 3.86 -11.12 2.78
CA ASP A 149 3.54 -9.77 2.31
C ASP A 149 4.80 -8.93 2.13
N LEU A 150 5.76 -9.07 3.04
CA LEU A 150 6.98 -8.26 3.06
C LEU A 150 8.08 -8.83 2.15
N ILE A 151 8.35 -10.10 2.26
CA ILE A 151 9.48 -10.78 1.61
C ILE A 151 9.07 -11.37 0.27
N GLY A 152 7.86 -11.95 0.20
CA GLY A 152 7.32 -12.59 -0.97
C GLY A 152 6.91 -14.03 -0.73
N GLY A 153 6.16 -14.55 -1.68
CA GLY A 153 5.56 -15.87 -1.59
C GLY A 153 5.31 -16.51 -2.95
N PHE A 154 4.87 -17.75 -2.91
CA PHE A 154 4.45 -18.45 -4.12
C PHE A 154 3.03 -18.02 -4.53
N ARG A 155 2.87 -17.79 -5.83
CA ARG A 155 1.57 -17.48 -6.44
C ARG A 155 1.31 -18.43 -7.59
N LEU A 156 0.04 -18.76 -7.80
CA LEU A 156 -0.39 -19.57 -8.94
C LEU A 156 -0.55 -18.65 -10.16
N VAL A 157 0.31 -18.84 -11.16
CA VAL A 157 0.30 -18.08 -12.42
C VAL A 157 0.21 -19.09 -13.57
N LYS A 158 -0.84 -19.03 -14.36
CA LYS A 158 -1.07 -19.94 -15.53
C LYS A 158 -1.01 -21.43 -15.16
N GLY A 159 -1.42 -21.81 -13.97
CA GLY A 159 -1.38 -23.20 -13.50
C GLY A 159 -0.02 -23.64 -12.93
N GLU A 160 0.99 -22.79 -12.93
CA GLU A 160 2.31 -23.03 -12.35
C GLU A 160 2.49 -22.23 -11.06
N THR A 161 3.18 -22.83 -10.09
CA THR A 161 3.54 -22.15 -8.84
C THR A 161 4.82 -21.37 -9.03
N VAL A 162 4.72 -20.03 -9.04
CA VAL A 162 5.84 -19.11 -9.29
C VAL A 162 6.12 -18.27 -8.05
N TRP A 163 7.39 -18.07 -7.73
CA TRP A 163 7.81 -17.16 -6.68
C TRP A 163 7.64 -15.70 -7.13
N HIS A 164 7.00 -14.89 -6.27
CA HIS A 164 6.93 -13.44 -6.42
C HIS A 164 7.65 -12.76 -5.26
N ASN A 165 8.55 -11.82 -5.60
CA ASN A 165 9.21 -10.99 -4.60
C ASN A 165 8.19 -10.07 -3.92
N GLY A 166 8.35 -9.89 -2.62
CA GLY A 166 7.65 -8.84 -1.88
C GLY A 166 8.39 -7.51 -1.95
N PRO A 167 7.78 -6.43 -1.46
CA PRO A 167 8.29 -5.06 -1.54
C PRO A 167 9.69 -4.90 -0.90
N VAL A 168 9.98 -5.63 0.14
CA VAL A 168 11.29 -5.60 0.82
C VAL A 168 12.39 -6.15 -0.09
N VAL A 169 12.14 -7.27 -0.76
CA VAL A 169 13.09 -7.88 -1.69
C VAL A 169 13.30 -6.98 -2.91
N GLU A 170 12.23 -6.38 -3.42
CA GLU A 170 12.30 -5.41 -4.51
C GLU A 170 13.14 -4.18 -4.11
N ALA A 171 12.93 -3.62 -2.93
CA ALA A 171 13.72 -2.49 -2.42
C ALA A 171 15.21 -2.83 -2.29
N LEU A 172 15.51 -4.03 -1.74
CA LEU A 172 16.88 -4.54 -1.62
C LEU A 172 17.58 -4.63 -2.98
N GLN A 173 16.92 -5.22 -3.97
CA GLN A 173 17.49 -5.44 -5.30
C GLN A 173 17.69 -4.15 -6.09
N ARG A 174 16.78 -3.20 -5.95
CA ARG A 174 16.83 -1.89 -6.63
C ARG A 174 17.74 -0.88 -5.94
N GLY A 175 18.11 -1.10 -4.68
CA GLY A 175 18.78 -0.09 -3.86
C GLY A 175 17.87 1.09 -3.53
N ALA A 176 16.57 0.88 -3.49
CA ALA A 176 15.55 1.87 -3.18
C ALA A 176 15.49 2.17 -1.68
N VAL A 177 14.82 3.26 -1.31
CA VAL A 177 14.43 3.53 0.07
C VAL A 177 13.18 2.69 0.39
N LEU A 178 13.28 1.83 1.38
CA LEU A 178 12.13 1.10 1.92
C LEU A 178 11.48 1.94 3.02
N LEU A 179 10.24 2.35 2.82
CA LEU A 179 9.46 3.09 3.81
C LEU A 179 8.42 2.16 4.44
N LEU A 180 8.64 1.83 5.71
CA LEU A 180 7.69 1.07 6.53
C LEU A 180 6.78 2.08 7.25
N ASP A 181 5.57 2.25 6.76
CA ASP A 181 4.63 3.23 7.30
C ASP A 181 3.73 2.59 8.36
N GLU A 182 3.53 3.31 9.47
CA GLU A 182 2.75 2.86 10.64
C GLU A 182 3.30 1.56 11.26
N VAL A 183 4.63 1.45 11.40
CA VAL A 183 5.29 0.23 11.85
C VAL A 183 4.89 -0.19 13.28
N ASP A 184 4.37 0.72 14.08
CA ASP A 184 3.82 0.46 15.42
C ASP A 184 2.51 -0.34 15.42
N LEU A 185 1.89 -0.58 14.26
CA LEU A 185 0.80 -1.54 14.10
C LEU A 185 1.31 -2.98 13.91
N ALA A 186 2.62 -3.16 13.67
CA ALA A 186 3.19 -4.46 13.35
C ALA A 186 3.02 -5.48 14.46
N SER A 187 2.70 -6.71 14.09
CA SER A 187 2.84 -7.86 14.97
C SER A 187 4.31 -8.32 15.05
N ASN A 188 4.61 -9.30 15.92
CA ASN A 188 5.95 -9.88 16.03
C ASN A 188 6.49 -10.49 14.71
N LYS A 189 5.64 -10.67 13.70
CA LYS A 189 6.04 -11.14 12.36
C LYS A 189 7.02 -10.20 11.66
N ILE A 190 7.04 -8.90 12.03
CA ILE A 190 7.99 -7.90 11.52
C ILE A 190 9.47 -8.26 11.80
N MET A 191 9.71 -9.17 12.75
CA MET A 191 11.05 -9.63 13.09
C MET A 191 11.77 -10.34 11.92
N CYS A 192 11.06 -10.72 10.85
CA CYS A 192 11.68 -11.22 9.61
C CYS A 192 12.63 -10.18 8.98
N LEU A 193 12.51 -8.90 9.32
CA LEU A 193 13.34 -7.81 8.82
C LEU A 193 14.66 -7.58 9.62
N GLN A 194 14.93 -8.33 10.69
CA GLN A 194 16.10 -8.10 11.55
C GLN A 194 17.44 -8.05 10.80
N SER A 195 17.70 -9.03 9.93
CA SER A 195 18.96 -9.09 9.18
C SER A 195 19.12 -7.91 8.23
N ILE A 196 18.02 -7.43 7.69
CA ILE A 196 18.00 -6.30 6.75
C ILE A 196 18.27 -4.98 7.48
N LEU A 197 17.70 -4.82 8.68
CA LEU A 197 17.95 -3.65 9.54
C LEU A 197 19.42 -3.57 10.01
N GLU A 198 20.16 -4.67 9.97
CA GLU A 198 21.60 -4.69 10.21
C GLU A 198 22.44 -4.43 8.93
N GLY A 199 21.81 -4.08 7.82
CA GLY A 199 22.48 -3.89 6.53
C GLY A 199 22.93 -5.18 5.85
N LYS A 200 22.50 -6.33 6.37
CA LYS A 200 22.81 -7.65 5.81
C LYS A 200 21.80 -8.02 4.74
N GLY A 201 22.17 -8.98 3.91
CA GLY A 201 21.22 -9.56 2.95
C GLY A 201 20.21 -10.48 3.60
N LEU A 202 19.26 -10.91 2.81
CA LEU A 202 18.17 -11.79 3.19
C LEU A 202 18.27 -13.14 2.49
N PHE A 203 18.18 -14.23 3.25
CA PHE A 203 18.05 -15.57 2.70
C PHE A 203 16.58 -15.93 2.52
N LEU A 204 16.15 -16.07 1.27
CA LEU A 204 14.81 -16.48 0.89
C LEU A 204 14.65 -17.98 1.08
N LYS A 205 14.24 -18.40 2.26
CA LYS A 205 14.19 -19.80 2.70
C LYS A 205 13.38 -20.70 1.75
N LYS A 206 12.28 -20.19 1.21
CA LYS A 206 11.35 -20.95 0.35
C LYS A 206 11.94 -21.31 -1.01
N ILE A 207 12.92 -20.56 -1.50
CA ILE A 207 13.56 -20.77 -2.82
C ILE A 207 15.08 -20.95 -2.74
N GLY A 208 15.66 -20.99 -1.53
CA GLY A 208 17.08 -21.21 -1.32
C GLY A 208 18.00 -20.12 -1.89
N LYS A 209 17.52 -18.88 -2.05
CA LYS A 209 18.25 -17.78 -2.69
C LYS A 209 18.66 -16.72 -1.67
N TYR A 210 19.90 -16.25 -1.74
CA TYR A 210 20.37 -15.13 -0.94
C TYR A 210 20.33 -13.84 -1.75
N VAL A 211 19.71 -12.79 -1.20
CA VAL A 211 19.60 -11.46 -1.81
C VAL A 211 20.43 -10.48 -0.99
N LYS A 212 21.39 -9.83 -1.64
CA LYS A 212 22.22 -8.77 -1.04
C LYS A 212 21.60 -7.40 -1.31
N PRO A 213 21.72 -6.44 -0.36
CA PRO A 213 21.33 -5.06 -0.61
C PRO A 213 22.14 -4.45 -1.75
N ALA A 214 21.47 -3.85 -2.71
CA ALA A 214 22.12 -3.03 -3.72
C ALA A 214 22.54 -1.68 -3.12
N ALA A 215 23.50 -1.01 -3.77
CA ALA A 215 24.04 0.27 -3.31
C ALA A 215 22.92 1.33 -3.19
N GLY A 216 22.90 2.01 -2.05
CA GLY A 216 21.91 3.05 -1.75
C GLY A 216 20.64 2.55 -1.07
N PHE A 217 20.46 1.24 -0.89
CA PHE A 217 19.36 0.72 -0.09
C PHE A 217 19.39 1.32 1.33
N ASN A 218 18.25 1.76 1.80
CA ASN A 218 18.06 2.21 3.18
C ASN A 218 16.63 1.92 3.65
N ILE A 219 16.42 1.94 4.97
CA ILE A 219 15.11 1.71 5.59
C ILE A 219 14.74 2.94 6.41
N ILE A 220 13.51 3.42 6.20
CA ILE A 220 12.89 4.45 7.04
C ILE A 220 11.58 3.90 7.54
N ALA A 221 11.35 3.96 8.83
CA ALA A 221 10.09 3.57 9.45
C ALA A 221 9.38 4.78 10.03
N THR A 222 8.07 4.86 9.90
CA THR A 222 7.23 5.87 10.56
C THR A 222 6.30 5.21 11.57
N ALA A 223 6.03 5.91 12.66
CA ALA A 223 5.14 5.46 13.72
C ALA A 223 4.42 6.63 14.37
N ASN A 224 3.27 6.38 14.98
CA ASN A 224 2.56 7.37 15.79
C ASN A 224 3.01 7.33 17.26
N THR A 225 3.62 6.22 17.67
CA THR A 225 4.18 6.01 19.00
C THR A 225 5.69 5.81 18.94
N LYS A 226 6.36 5.81 20.10
CA LYS A 226 7.81 5.49 20.18
C LYS A 226 8.07 3.97 20.18
N GLY A 227 7.11 3.16 19.73
CA GLY A 227 7.20 1.71 19.75
C GLY A 227 6.82 1.08 21.09
N LYS A 228 6.35 1.88 22.04
CA LYS A 228 5.92 1.43 23.38
C LYS A 228 4.42 1.17 23.50
N GLY A 229 3.71 1.23 22.36
CA GLY A 229 2.24 1.21 22.36
C GLY A 229 1.63 2.54 22.78
N SER A 230 0.31 2.56 22.97
CA SER A 230 -0.42 3.73 23.48
C SER A 230 -0.89 3.43 24.89
N ASP A 231 -0.19 3.97 25.89
CA ASP A 231 -0.57 3.82 27.31
C ASP A 231 -1.88 4.57 27.63
N ASP A 232 -2.21 5.58 26.83
CA ASP A 232 -3.38 6.45 26.95
C ASP A 232 -4.58 6.03 26.09
N GLY A 233 -4.46 4.93 25.34
CA GLY A 233 -5.51 4.41 24.46
C GLY A 233 -5.81 5.25 23.21
N ARG A 234 -5.07 6.34 22.96
CA ARG A 234 -5.30 7.27 21.82
C ARG A 234 -4.99 6.64 20.47
N PHE A 235 -4.00 5.75 20.44
CA PHE A 235 -3.61 5.03 19.22
C PHE A 235 -4.04 3.56 19.32
N ILE A 236 -5.35 3.35 19.21
CA ILE A 236 -5.93 2.00 19.25
C ILE A 236 -5.32 1.14 18.15
N GLY A 237 -4.88 -0.07 18.52
CA GLY A 237 -4.27 -1.03 17.59
C GLY A 237 -2.76 -0.93 17.47
N THR A 238 -2.10 0.05 18.11
CA THR A 238 -0.65 0.06 18.20
C THR A 238 -0.16 -1.00 19.18
N ASN A 239 0.92 -1.68 18.79
CA ASN A 239 1.56 -2.72 19.57
C ASN A 239 2.83 -2.19 20.24
N VAL A 240 3.23 -2.86 21.33
CA VAL A 240 4.58 -2.70 21.88
C VAL A 240 5.54 -3.43 20.94
N LEU A 241 6.38 -2.69 20.25
CA LEU A 241 7.41 -3.24 19.38
C LEU A 241 8.51 -3.90 20.20
N ASN A 242 9.09 -4.96 19.62
CA ASN A 242 10.22 -5.63 20.25
C ASN A 242 11.42 -4.68 20.34
N GLU A 243 12.02 -4.55 21.53
CA GLU A 243 13.17 -3.68 21.77
C GLU A 243 14.34 -4.00 20.82
N ALA A 244 14.60 -5.29 20.58
CA ALA A 244 15.64 -5.68 19.64
C ALA A 244 15.38 -5.24 18.18
N PHE A 245 14.14 -5.00 17.82
CA PHE A 245 13.77 -4.40 16.53
C PHE A 245 14.05 -2.90 16.50
N LEU A 246 13.67 -2.19 17.57
CA LEU A 246 13.87 -0.75 17.70
C LEU A 246 15.35 -0.36 17.77
N GLU A 247 16.17 -1.11 18.53
CA GLU A 247 17.60 -0.90 18.66
C GLU A 247 18.40 -1.01 17.35
N ARG A 248 17.80 -1.59 16.31
CA ARG A 248 18.43 -1.67 14.98
C ARG A 248 18.26 -0.41 14.14
N PHE A 249 17.40 0.50 14.56
CA PHE A 249 17.35 1.83 13.95
C PHE A 249 18.45 2.71 14.51
N ALA A 250 19.32 3.19 13.62
CA ALA A 250 20.48 4.00 14.01
C ALA A 250 20.08 5.37 14.58
N LEU A 251 18.95 5.92 14.12
CA LEU A 251 18.41 7.21 14.51
C LEU A 251 16.91 7.13 14.76
N THR A 252 16.47 7.89 15.79
CA THR A 252 15.05 8.17 16.01
C THR A 252 14.83 9.68 15.94
N PHE A 253 13.97 10.11 15.02
CA PHE A 253 13.51 11.49 14.94
C PHE A 253 12.11 11.62 15.52
N GLU A 254 11.93 12.65 16.34
CA GLU A 254 10.59 13.09 16.75
C GLU A 254 10.13 14.19 15.78
N GLN A 255 9.04 13.92 15.07
CA GLN A 255 8.43 14.88 14.14
C GLN A 255 7.27 15.56 14.84
N GLU A 256 7.44 16.83 15.14
CA GLU A 256 6.39 17.69 15.66
C GLU A 256 5.52 18.26 14.54
N TYR A 257 4.43 18.91 14.89
CA TYR A 257 3.68 19.73 13.94
C TYR A 257 4.50 20.95 13.51
N PRO A 258 4.26 21.49 12.32
CA PRO A 258 4.92 22.72 11.91
C PRO A 258 4.53 23.89 12.81
N THR A 259 5.42 24.86 12.97
CA THR A 259 5.09 26.12 13.64
C THR A 259 4.01 26.88 12.87
N PRO A 260 3.19 27.75 13.51
CA PRO A 260 2.14 28.49 12.81
C PRO A 260 2.63 29.19 11.55
N LYS A 261 3.80 29.81 11.57
CA LYS A 261 4.39 30.47 10.41
C LYS A 261 4.67 29.52 9.23
N ILE A 262 5.11 28.30 9.52
CA ILE A 262 5.35 27.28 8.48
C ILE A 262 4.03 26.71 8.01
N GLU A 263 3.10 26.48 8.93
CA GLU A 263 1.78 25.92 8.64
C GLU A 263 0.96 26.88 7.76
N THR A 264 0.97 28.19 8.04
CA THR A 264 0.40 29.19 7.15
C THR A 264 0.93 29.07 5.73
N LYS A 265 2.25 28.92 5.54
CA LYS A 265 2.83 28.72 4.20
C LYS A 265 2.37 27.42 3.52
N ILE A 266 2.16 26.36 4.30
CA ILE A 266 1.61 25.08 3.77
C ILE A 266 0.19 25.34 3.26
N LEU A 267 -0.63 26.05 4.04
CA LEU A 267 -2.00 26.36 3.69
C LEU A 267 -2.12 27.35 2.51
N GLU A 268 -1.23 28.34 2.43
CA GLU A 268 -1.11 29.26 1.29
C GLU A 268 -0.87 28.50 -0.01
N ARG A 269 0.17 27.66 -0.07
CA ARG A 269 0.48 26.87 -1.27
C ARG A 269 -0.64 25.92 -1.66
N LEU A 270 -1.24 25.29 -0.66
CA LEU A 270 -2.39 24.43 -0.90
C LEU A 270 -3.57 25.24 -1.42
N GLY A 271 -3.87 26.39 -0.82
CA GLY A 271 -4.92 27.31 -1.27
C GLY A 271 -4.72 27.75 -2.71
N GLU A 272 -3.52 28.19 -3.07
CA GLU A 272 -3.16 28.54 -4.45
C GLU A 272 -3.44 27.37 -5.41
N SER A 273 -3.10 26.14 -5.03
CA SER A 273 -3.31 24.95 -5.87
C SER A 273 -4.78 24.61 -6.11
N VAL A 274 -5.70 25.05 -5.23
CA VAL A 274 -7.14 24.83 -5.33
C VAL A 274 -7.92 26.12 -5.67
N GLY A 275 -7.22 27.20 -6.01
CA GLY A 275 -7.80 28.46 -6.44
C GLY A 275 -8.41 29.31 -5.31
N VAL A 276 -7.91 29.14 -4.09
CA VAL A 276 -8.31 29.94 -2.92
C VAL A 276 -7.17 30.90 -2.56
N THR A 277 -7.51 32.16 -2.29
CA THR A 277 -6.59 33.19 -1.80
C THR A 277 -7.23 33.90 -0.61
N ASP A 278 -6.92 33.43 0.59
CA ASP A 278 -7.45 33.99 1.84
C ASP A 278 -6.37 33.90 2.93
N GLU A 279 -5.39 34.80 2.86
CA GLU A 279 -4.21 34.82 3.74
C GLU A 279 -4.60 34.93 5.22
N GLU A 280 -5.63 35.71 5.52
CA GLU A 280 -6.13 35.86 6.89
C GLU A 280 -6.67 34.54 7.43
N PHE A 281 -7.45 33.82 6.62
CA PHE A 281 -7.99 32.51 6.98
C PHE A 281 -6.88 31.49 7.27
N TYR A 282 -5.83 31.47 6.45
CA TYR A 282 -4.71 30.56 6.68
C TYR A 282 -4.00 30.83 7.99
N ALA A 283 -3.74 32.11 8.30
CA ALA A 283 -3.10 32.49 9.56
C ALA A 283 -3.97 32.13 10.76
N LYS A 284 -5.27 32.46 10.71
CA LYS A 284 -6.24 32.11 11.77
C LYS A 284 -6.34 30.62 12.01
N LEU A 285 -6.37 29.81 10.95
CA LEU A 285 -6.38 28.34 11.07
C LEU A 285 -5.10 27.79 11.70
N ALA A 286 -3.95 28.33 11.33
CA ALA A 286 -2.65 27.90 11.90
C ALA A 286 -2.58 28.25 13.39
N ASP A 287 -2.99 29.44 13.80
CA ASP A 287 -3.02 29.87 15.18
C ASP A 287 -4.04 29.06 16.02
N TRP A 288 -5.22 28.80 15.44
CA TRP A 288 -6.25 27.96 16.05
C TRP A 288 -5.72 26.54 16.35
N ALA A 289 -5.08 25.90 15.37
CA ALA A 289 -4.51 24.58 15.55
C ALA A 289 -3.37 24.56 16.58
N ASP A 290 -2.54 25.60 16.64
CA ASP A 290 -1.44 25.71 17.59
C ASP A 290 -1.96 25.82 19.03
N VAL A 291 -3.01 26.65 19.27
CA VAL A 291 -3.64 26.76 20.59
C VAL A 291 -4.23 25.42 21.02
N ILE A 292 -4.95 24.72 20.13
CA ILE A 292 -5.53 23.40 20.46
C ILE A 292 -4.42 22.40 20.79
N ARG A 293 -3.34 22.36 20.02
CA ARG A 293 -2.20 21.44 20.27
C ARG A 293 -1.48 21.72 21.59
N LYS A 294 -1.36 22.98 21.98
CA LYS A 294 -0.81 23.35 23.28
C LYS A 294 -1.73 22.91 24.41
N THR A 295 -3.04 23.18 24.28
CA THR A 295 -4.05 22.74 25.24
C THR A 295 -4.07 21.20 25.39
N PHE A 296 -3.89 20.48 24.27
CA PHE A 296 -3.77 19.03 24.27
C PHE A 296 -2.51 18.56 25.00
N ALA A 297 -1.37 19.20 24.76
CA ALA A 297 -0.11 18.85 25.45
C ALA A 297 -0.20 19.07 26.97
N ASP A 298 -0.97 20.07 27.38
CA ASP A 298 -1.23 20.39 28.80
C ASP A 298 -2.35 19.50 29.40
N GLY A 299 -2.95 18.59 28.61
CA GLY A 299 -4.01 17.68 29.06
C GLY A 299 -5.39 18.32 29.19
N GLY A 300 -5.59 19.50 28.61
CA GLY A 300 -6.87 20.22 28.65
C GLY A 300 -7.91 19.74 27.63
N VAL A 301 -7.49 19.02 26.62
CA VAL A 301 -8.34 18.37 25.59
C VAL A 301 -7.74 17.04 25.19
N ASP A 302 -8.57 16.12 24.69
CA ASP A 302 -8.13 14.77 24.28
C ASP A 302 -7.92 14.63 22.77
N GLU A 303 -8.28 15.63 21.98
CA GLU A 303 -8.19 15.63 20.54
C GLU A 303 -7.32 16.79 20.02
N VAL A 304 -6.79 16.61 18.79
CA VAL A 304 -5.95 17.62 18.14
C VAL A 304 -6.44 17.94 16.72
N ILE A 305 -6.12 19.14 16.27
CA ILE A 305 -6.22 19.53 14.87
C ILE A 305 -4.87 19.36 14.20
N SER A 306 -4.76 18.33 13.35
CA SER A 306 -3.55 18.03 12.59
C SER A 306 -3.41 18.93 11.36
N THR A 307 -2.19 19.07 10.83
CA THR A 307 -1.92 19.76 9.56
C THR A 307 -2.74 19.15 8.40
N ARG A 308 -2.92 17.82 8.40
CA ARG A 308 -3.80 17.14 7.45
C ARG A 308 -5.25 17.63 7.57
N ARG A 309 -5.74 17.85 8.79
CA ARG A 309 -7.09 18.39 9.03
C ARG A 309 -7.23 19.81 8.49
N LEU A 310 -6.26 20.67 8.72
CA LEU A 310 -6.23 22.00 8.14
C LEU A 310 -6.24 21.99 6.61
N SER A 311 -5.48 21.07 6.01
CA SER A 311 -5.50 20.89 4.55
C SER A 311 -6.87 20.48 4.03
N HIS A 312 -7.63 19.67 4.78
CA HIS A 312 -9.01 19.33 4.43
C HIS A 312 -9.95 20.52 4.57
N ILE A 313 -9.75 21.38 5.57
CA ILE A 313 -10.55 22.61 5.75
C ILE A 313 -10.34 23.54 4.55
N ILE A 314 -9.13 23.76 4.09
CA ILE A 314 -8.86 24.60 2.91
C ILE A 314 -9.54 24.03 1.65
N ARG A 315 -9.46 22.72 1.43
CA ARG A 315 -10.16 22.07 0.30
C ARG A 315 -11.69 22.19 0.42
N ALA A 316 -12.21 22.07 1.63
CA ALA A 316 -13.63 22.25 1.91
C ALA A 316 -14.06 23.72 1.65
N TYR A 317 -13.24 24.69 2.06
CA TYR A 317 -13.46 26.10 1.78
C TYR A 317 -13.44 26.42 0.29
N ALA A 318 -12.57 25.78 -0.49
CA ALA A 318 -12.58 25.90 -1.95
C ALA A 318 -13.91 25.45 -2.59
N ILE A 319 -14.61 24.50 -1.95
CA ILE A 319 -15.92 23.99 -2.44
C ILE A 319 -17.07 24.90 -2.05
N TRP A 320 -17.10 25.38 -0.81
CA TRP A 320 -18.27 26.07 -0.26
C TRP A 320 -18.12 27.59 -0.12
N SER A 321 -16.90 28.10 -0.20
CA SER A 321 -16.58 29.52 0.01
C SER A 321 -17.09 30.09 1.35
N ASP A 322 -17.19 29.22 2.36
CA ASP A 322 -17.69 29.52 3.69
C ASP A 322 -16.72 28.93 4.71
N ARG A 323 -16.06 29.81 5.50
CA ARG A 323 -15.02 29.44 6.48
C ARG A 323 -15.59 28.54 7.59
N MET A 324 -16.75 28.96 8.18
CA MET A 324 -17.33 28.19 9.30
C MET A 324 -17.87 26.85 8.86
N LYS A 325 -18.54 26.78 7.73
CA LYS A 325 -19.03 25.53 7.17
C LYS A 325 -17.87 24.56 6.89
N ALA A 326 -16.78 25.05 6.31
CA ALA A 326 -15.59 24.23 6.04
C ALA A 326 -14.97 23.67 7.32
N ILE A 327 -14.88 24.48 8.39
CA ILE A 327 -14.38 24.03 9.70
C ILE A 327 -15.37 23.03 10.31
N LYS A 328 -16.66 23.38 10.41
CA LYS A 328 -17.72 22.59 11.04
C LYS A 328 -17.77 21.18 10.46
N VAL A 329 -17.79 21.02 9.14
CA VAL A 329 -17.81 19.68 8.51
C VAL A 329 -16.54 18.89 8.75
N CYS A 330 -15.39 19.55 8.88
CA CYS A 330 -14.12 18.88 9.15
C CYS A 330 -13.92 18.48 10.62
N VAL A 331 -14.65 19.08 11.56
CA VAL A 331 -14.60 18.75 12.99
C VAL A 331 -15.79 17.90 13.46
N ASN A 332 -16.77 17.62 12.60
CA ASN A 332 -17.94 16.79 12.94
C ASN A 332 -17.63 15.36 13.37
N ARG A 333 -16.42 14.87 13.17
CA ARG A 333 -15.99 13.54 13.65
C ARG A 333 -15.72 13.48 15.15
N PHE A 334 -15.52 14.63 15.78
CA PHE A 334 -15.29 14.72 17.21
C PHE A 334 -16.63 14.62 17.97
N ASP A 335 -16.57 14.31 19.24
CA ASP A 335 -17.74 14.39 20.11
C ASP A 335 -18.26 15.83 20.20
N GLU A 336 -19.51 16.00 20.63
CA GLU A 336 -20.17 17.31 20.60
C GLU A 336 -19.52 18.33 21.55
N GLU A 337 -18.94 17.90 22.66
CA GLU A 337 -18.24 18.80 23.60
C GLU A 337 -16.95 19.33 22.98
N THR A 338 -16.09 18.44 22.46
CA THR A 338 -14.86 18.81 21.75
C THR A 338 -15.12 19.66 20.55
N LYS A 339 -16.13 19.31 19.74
CA LYS A 339 -16.56 20.07 18.57
C LYS A 339 -16.97 21.48 18.91
N THR A 340 -17.84 21.64 19.92
CA THR A 340 -18.30 22.95 20.38
C THR A 340 -17.12 23.79 20.86
N LEU A 341 -16.26 23.21 21.68
CA LEU A 341 -15.07 23.89 22.19
C LEU A 341 -14.16 24.40 21.05
N PHE A 342 -13.93 23.58 20.02
CA PHE A 342 -13.09 23.95 18.89
C PHE A 342 -13.72 25.04 18.05
N LEU A 343 -15.03 25.01 17.83
CA LEU A 343 -15.75 26.05 17.10
C LEU A 343 -15.78 27.36 17.87
N ASP A 344 -16.06 27.33 19.18
CA ASP A 344 -16.02 28.50 20.06
C ASP A 344 -14.64 29.16 20.11
N LEU A 345 -13.59 28.34 20.12
CA LEU A 345 -12.23 28.84 20.07
C LEU A 345 -11.95 29.55 18.73
N TYR A 346 -12.42 28.98 17.61
CA TYR A 346 -12.20 29.59 16.30
C TYR A 346 -12.94 30.92 16.19
N THR A 347 -14.19 31.04 16.64
CA THR A 347 -14.95 32.30 16.59
C THR A 347 -14.33 33.42 17.42
N LYS A 348 -13.60 33.08 18.48
CA LYS A 348 -12.84 34.07 19.29
C LYS A 348 -11.57 34.55 18.58
N LEU A 349 -11.03 33.78 17.65
CA LEU A 349 -9.83 34.13 16.87
C LEU A 349 -10.18 34.85 15.57
N ASP A 350 -11.36 34.60 15.02
CA ASP A 350 -11.84 35.19 13.75
C ASP A 350 -13.13 35.97 13.97
N GLU A 351 -12.98 37.27 14.22
CA GLU A 351 -14.09 38.18 14.50
C GLU A 351 -15.04 38.38 13.27
N ASN A 352 -14.62 37.93 12.08
CA ASN A 352 -15.41 38.06 10.86
C ASN A 352 -16.39 36.87 10.66
N VAL A 353 -16.48 35.97 11.63
CA VAL A 353 -17.28 34.77 11.51
C VAL A 353 -18.20 34.63 12.73
N GLU A 354 -19.50 34.62 12.47
CA GLU A 354 -20.52 34.35 13.47
C GLU A 354 -20.94 32.88 13.43
N MET A 355 -21.23 32.28 14.60
CA MET A 355 -21.92 30.99 14.62
C MET A 355 -23.37 31.24 14.17
N GLU A 356 -23.76 30.66 13.05
CA GLU A 356 -25.19 30.56 12.73
C GLU A 356 -25.84 29.67 13.79
N ASP A 357 -26.74 30.25 14.59
CA ASP A 357 -27.62 29.49 15.47
C ASP A 357 -28.42 28.51 14.59
N ASN A 358 -28.25 27.20 14.84
CA ASN A 358 -29.07 26.20 14.17
C ASN A 358 -30.54 26.39 14.60
N GLU A 359 -31.41 26.91 13.69
CA GLU A 359 -32.86 26.73 13.81
C GLU A 359 -33.25 25.26 13.50
#